data_476861d1994b3551f6baeb5e04d9c877
#
_entry.id   476861d1994b3551f6baeb5e04d9c877
#
_cell.length_a   1.000
_cell.length_b   1.000
_cell.length_c   1.000
_cell.angle_alpha   90.00
_cell.angle_beta   90.00
_cell.angle_gamma   90.00
#
_symmetry.space_group_name_H-M   'P 1'
#
loop_
_entity.id
_entity.type
_entity.pdbx_description
1 polymer ?
#
loop_
_entity_poly.entity_id
_entity_poly.type
_entity_poly.pdbx_seq_one_letter_code
_entity_poly.pdbx_strand_id
1 'polypeptide(L)'
;LDDATAIHRPEDRRALIELLDRDGRARRTLDVHAWPVTLGRALDNTWVLDDPHVAPHHATLALGEDGLPQLLVGDSRNGVQIGRRVLRAGEQLALPAAGAVLLIGGQRLRLRLAGAPVAAEYPLARPLVAGTALWAMLAAWVLAQVAHRWVQLDPGADLVEWLPWLLGLPTGLAVWCGLWALGSKLFRHGFEFSSHAAIALAWLLVYELLDQLMPFSAAAFDAPWLWQAYHQWGLPLLAMLVVRSHLRQLLPQRGVAINAALATVLLAGMLVTGVINQRQLGRVFSQPYMSTLPPPALRWGGTTTIPAVDQALVPLRDLLQQRAREAAADDGEDGTP
;
A
#
# COMPACT_ATOMS: atom_id res chain seq x y z
N LEU A 1 -56.96 6.80 25.39
CA LEU A 1 -56.48 5.57 24.75
C LEU A 1 -56.62 5.72 23.25
N ASP A 2 -55.79 6.57 22.64
CA ASP A 2 -55.55 6.56 21.18
C ASP A 2 -54.23 7.27 20.92
N ASP A 3 -53.15 6.63 21.30
CA ASP A 3 -51.84 6.94 20.77
C ASP A 3 -51.41 5.76 19.90
N ALA A 4 -52.16 5.62 18.81
CA ALA A 4 -51.80 4.72 17.74
C ALA A 4 -50.47 5.19 17.16
N THR A 5 -49.47 4.40 17.30
CA THR A 5 -48.15 4.42 16.59
C THR A 5 -48.29 5.17 15.27
N ALA A 6 -47.99 6.47 15.30
CA ALA A 6 -47.95 7.29 14.10
C ALA A 6 -46.85 6.68 13.20
N ILE A 7 -47.25 5.95 12.16
CA ILE A 7 -46.35 5.47 11.12
C ILE A 7 -45.82 6.71 10.42
N HIS A 8 -44.69 7.22 10.90
CA HIS A 8 -44.02 8.36 10.28
C HIS A 8 -43.55 7.94 8.90
N ARG A 9 -44.06 8.60 7.89
CA ARG A 9 -43.68 8.38 6.50
C ARG A 9 -42.23 8.92 6.27
N PRO A 10 -41.42 8.31 5.42
CA PRO A 10 -40.10 8.82 5.11
C PRO A 10 -40.08 10.29 4.63
N GLU A 11 -41.17 10.75 4.00
CA GLU A 11 -41.37 12.13 3.52
C GLU A 11 -41.53 13.16 4.66
N ASP A 12 -41.87 12.73 5.89
CA ASP A 12 -42.00 13.61 7.05
C ASP A 12 -40.66 13.82 7.79
N ARG A 13 -39.60 13.17 7.34
CA ARG A 13 -38.27 13.28 7.95
C ARG A 13 -37.65 14.65 7.65
N ARG A 14 -37.41 15.47 8.68
CA ARG A 14 -36.81 16.79 8.59
C ARG A 14 -35.28 16.74 8.68
N ALA A 15 -34.77 15.80 9.44
CA ALA A 15 -33.32 15.56 9.57
C ALA A 15 -33.05 14.12 10.00
N LEU A 16 -31.77 13.72 9.86
CA LEU A 16 -31.24 12.46 10.35
C LEU A 16 -30.03 12.78 11.23
N ILE A 17 -30.02 12.28 12.47
CA ILE A 17 -28.85 12.33 13.33
C ILE A 17 -28.25 10.93 13.41
N GLU A 18 -26.97 10.82 13.10
CA GLU A 18 -26.24 9.56 13.05
C GLU A 18 -25.13 9.56 14.11
N LEU A 19 -25.11 8.55 14.97
CA LEU A 19 -23.99 8.27 15.85
C LEU A 19 -22.93 7.51 15.04
N LEU A 20 -21.77 8.10 14.91
CA LEU A 20 -20.69 7.55 14.11
C LEU A 20 -19.71 6.73 14.95
N ASP A 21 -19.23 5.63 14.40
CA ASP A 21 -18.06 4.92 14.93
C ASP A 21 -16.75 5.67 14.61
N ARG A 22 -15.61 5.06 15.00
CA ARG A 22 -14.27 5.63 14.73
C ARG A 22 -13.99 5.77 13.24
N ASP A 23 -14.60 4.93 12.43
CA ASP A 23 -14.44 4.88 10.99
C ASP A 23 -15.41 5.80 10.24
N GLY A 24 -16.28 6.50 10.96
CA GLY A 24 -17.27 7.42 10.40
C GLY A 24 -18.53 6.73 9.88
N ARG A 25 -18.74 5.44 10.21
CA ARG A 25 -19.97 4.70 9.87
C ARG A 25 -21.03 4.93 10.92
N ALA A 26 -22.30 5.02 10.50
CA ALA A 26 -23.42 5.14 11.39
C ALA A 26 -23.64 3.83 12.16
N ARG A 27 -23.58 3.89 13.51
CA ARG A 27 -23.93 2.79 14.42
C ARG A 27 -25.38 2.82 14.86
N ARG A 28 -25.90 4.03 15.09
CA ARG A 28 -27.29 4.30 15.44
C ARG A 28 -27.75 5.54 14.69
N THR A 29 -29.02 5.59 14.38
CA THR A 29 -29.65 6.72 13.72
C THR A 29 -30.88 7.14 14.47
N LEU A 30 -31.16 8.44 14.46
CA LEU A 30 -32.42 9.04 14.94
C LEU A 30 -33.06 9.82 13.79
N ASP A 31 -34.24 9.42 13.40
CA ASP A 31 -35.09 10.19 12.48
C ASP A 31 -35.73 11.36 13.21
N VAL A 32 -35.46 12.56 12.72
CA VAL A 32 -36.02 13.80 13.30
C VAL A 32 -37.24 14.20 12.50
N HIS A 33 -38.40 14.11 13.12
CA HIS A 33 -39.67 14.51 12.54
C HIS A 33 -40.16 15.86 13.08
N ALA A 34 -39.72 16.24 14.28
CA ALA A 34 -40.10 17.49 14.94
C ALA A 34 -38.89 18.10 15.65
N TRP A 35 -38.90 19.40 15.82
CA TRP A 35 -37.97 20.16 16.64
C TRP A 35 -38.68 20.69 17.90
N PRO A 36 -37.98 20.90 19.03
CA PRO A 36 -36.55 20.66 19.22
C PRO A 36 -36.19 19.19 19.50
N VAL A 37 -34.90 18.83 19.29
CA VAL A 37 -34.30 17.55 19.65
C VAL A 37 -33.30 17.77 20.77
N THR A 38 -33.54 17.13 21.92
CA THR A 38 -32.65 17.20 23.09
C THR A 38 -31.67 16.02 23.11
N LEU A 39 -30.44 16.32 23.45
CA LEU A 39 -29.32 15.37 23.47
C LEU A 39 -28.68 15.39 24.87
N GLY A 40 -28.55 14.24 25.51
CA GLY A 40 -27.96 14.17 26.83
C GLY A 40 -28.01 12.76 27.41
N ARG A 41 -27.51 12.62 28.63
CA ARG A 41 -27.46 11.33 29.32
C ARG A 41 -28.75 11.01 30.09
N ALA A 42 -29.55 12.02 30.45
CA ALA A 42 -30.83 11.79 31.14
C ALA A 42 -31.84 11.13 30.19
N LEU A 43 -32.71 10.30 30.74
CA LEU A 43 -33.65 9.47 29.97
C LEU A 43 -34.80 10.26 29.35
N ASP A 44 -35.03 11.47 29.78
CA ASP A 44 -36.03 12.39 29.25
C ASP A 44 -35.58 13.15 27.99
N ASN A 45 -34.33 12.95 27.56
CA ASN A 45 -33.87 13.49 26.27
C ASN A 45 -34.48 12.72 25.10
N THR A 46 -34.66 13.42 23.97
CA THR A 46 -35.06 12.80 22.70
C THR A 46 -34.08 11.77 22.25
N TRP A 47 -32.79 12.00 22.47
CA TRP A 47 -31.74 11.03 22.23
C TRP A 47 -30.82 10.91 23.44
N VAL A 48 -30.88 9.74 24.05
CA VAL A 48 -30.04 9.40 25.19
C VAL A 48 -28.66 8.96 24.69
N LEU A 49 -27.62 9.66 25.16
CA LEU A 49 -26.22 9.39 24.87
C LEU A 49 -25.57 8.83 26.15
N ASP A 50 -25.33 7.53 26.16
CA ASP A 50 -24.73 6.84 27.31
C ASP A 50 -23.18 6.98 27.25
N ASP A 51 -22.72 8.11 27.80
CA ASP A 51 -21.29 8.45 27.87
C ASP A 51 -21.06 9.27 29.17
N PRO A 52 -20.11 8.91 30.03
CA PRO A 52 -19.84 9.60 31.28
C PRO A 52 -19.40 11.06 31.10
N HIS A 53 -18.92 11.44 29.92
CA HIS A 53 -18.54 12.82 29.58
C HIS A 53 -19.69 13.66 29.03
N VAL A 54 -20.88 13.08 28.88
CA VAL A 54 -22.09 13.80 28.44
C VAL A 54 -22.90 14.24 29.66
N ALA A 55 -23.31 15.53 29.69
CA ALA A 55 -24.16 16.06 30.74
C ALA A 55 -25.58 15.46 30.65
N PRO A 56 -26.38 15.48 31.75
CA PRO A 56 -27.79 15.03 31.72
C PRO A 56 -28.59 15.66 30.59
N HIS A 57 -28.51 16.97 30.41
CA HIS A 57 -29.08 17.74 29.31
C HIS A 57 -27.96 18.51 28.64
N HIS A 58 -27.29 17.87 27.66
CA HIS A 58 -26.02 18.37 27.13
C HIS A 58 -26.19 19.42 26.06
N ALA A 59 -27.14 19.21 25.15
CA ALA A 59 -27.38 20.12 24.04
C ALA A 59 -28.80 19.98 23.50
N THR A 60 -29.29 21.04 22.89
CA THR A 60 -30.58 21.07 22.20
C THR A 60 -30.38 21.56 20.77
N LEU A 61 -30.95 20.83 19.84
CA LEU A 61 -31.04 21.23 18.44
C LEU A 61 -32.47 21.76 18.21
N ALA A 62 -32.58 23.00 17.79
CA ALA A 62 -33.85 23.66 17.47
C ALA A 62 -33.78 24.27 16.08
N LEU A 63 -34.92 24.62 15.49
CA LEU A 63 -34.98 25.36 14.22
C LEU A 63 -34.91 26.86 14.51
N GLY A 64 -34.00 27.57 13.88
CA GLY A 64 -33.93 29.03 13.96
C GLY A 64 -35.01 29.71 13.09
N GLU A 65 -35.15 31.03 13.23
CA GLU A 65 -36.08 31.83 12.45
C GLU A 65 -35.76 31.80 10.93
N ASP A 66 -34.49 31.57 10.61
CA ASP A 66 -33.97 31.41 9.26
C ASP A 66 -34.21 30.01 8.63
N GLY A 67 -34.86 29.10 9.37
CA GLY A 67 -35.11 27.73 8.96
C GLY A 67 -33.89 26.82 9.04
N LEU A 68 -32.75 27.30 9.55
CA LEU A 68 -31.57 26.51 9.78
C LEU A 68 -31.55 25.95 11.20
N PRO A 69 -31.00 24.75 11.43
CA PRO A 69 -30.86 24.20 12.75
C PRO A 69 -29.86 25.00 13.57
N GLN A 70 -30.25 25.29 14.81
CA GLN A 70 -29.40 25.94 15.80
C GLN A 70 -29.07 24.94 16.90
N LEU A 71 -27.81 24.90 17.31
CA LEU A 71 -27.36 24.15 18.45
C LEU A 71 -27.21 25.08 19.63
N LEU A 72 -27.88 24.74 20.73
CA LEU A 72 -27.73 25.38 22.04
C LEU A 72 -27.05 24.37 22.98
N VAL A 73 -25.94 24.77 23.61
CA VAL A 73 -25.26 23.94 24.61
C VAL A 73 -25.89 24.17 25.99
N GLY A 74 -26.33 23.10 26.61
CA GLY A 74 -26.86 23.11 27.97
C GLY A 74 -25.79 23.28 29.05
N ASP A 75 -26.11 22.98 30.30
CA ASP A 75 -25.14 23.02 31.40
C ASP A 75 -24.17 21.84 31.31
N SER A 76 -23.15 22.02 30.50
CA SER A 76 -22.11 21.01 30.21
C SER A 76 -20.71 21.58 30.52
N ARG A 77 -19.90 20.80 31.27
CA ARG A 77 -18.49 21.13 31.51
C ARG A 77 -17.63 20.92 30.25
N ASN A 78 -17.98 19.96 29.41
CA ASN A 78 -17.20 19.58 28.25
C ASN A 78 -17.57 20.34 26.98
N GLY A 79 -18.82 20.87 26.92
CA GLY A 79 -19.33 21.58 25.75
C GLY A 79 -19.47 20.67 24.51
N VAL A 80 -19.70 21.31 23.36
CA VAL A 80 -19.82 20.64 22.05
C VAL A 80 -18.75 21.14 21.10
N GLN A 81 -18.00 20.23 20.51
CA GLN A 81 -17.00 20.59 19.51
C GLN A 81 -17.57 20.43 18.09
N ILE A 82 -17.40 21.48 17.27
CA ILE A 82 -17.76 21.50 15.85
C ILE A 82 -16.53 21.91 15.04
N GLY A 83 -15.95 20.97 14.33
CA GLY A 83 -14.68 21.19 13.65
C GLY A 83 -13.57 21.56 14.64
N ARG A 84 -13.07 22.82 14.56
CA ARG A 84 -12.04 23.34 15.49
C ARG A 84 -12.61 24.18 16.62
N ARG A 85 -13.88 24.52 16.60
CA ARG A 85 -14.55 25.36 17.60
C ARG A 85 -15.17 24.49 18.68
N VAL A 86 -15.01 24.88 19.93
CA VAL A 86 -15.68 24.29 21.10
C VAL A 86 -16.69 25.31 21.63
N LEU A 87 -17.94 24.95 21.65
CA LEU A 87 -19.05 25.73 22.26
C LEU A 87 -19.15 25.35 23.72
N ARG A 88 -19.26 26.34 24.58
CA ARG A 88 -19.42 26.17 26.03
C ARG A 88 -20.90 26.27 26.45
N ALA A 89 -21.17 25.97 27.72
CA ALA A 89 -22.51 26.09 28.31
C ALA A 89 -23.10 27.46 28.02
N GLY A 90 -24.36 27.48 27.57
CA GLY A 90 -25.12 28.67 27.20
C GLY A 90 -24.78 29.25 25.82
N GLU A 91 -23.75 28.77 25.15
CA GLU A 91 -23.44 29.23 23.78
C GLU A 91 -24.36 28.58 22.75
N GLN A 92 -24.67 29.39 21.73
CA GLN A 92 -25.53 29.01 20.62
C GLN A 92 -24.83 29.19 19.29
N LEU A 93 -25.06 28.29 18.32
CA LEU A 93 -24.50 28.33 16.99
C LEU A 93 -25.51 27.84 15.95
N ALA A 94 -25.72 28.65 14.90
CA ALA A 94 -26.43 28.21 13.71
C ALA A 94 -25.57 27.20 12.92
N LEU A 95 -26.17 26.09 12.53
CA LEU A 95 -25.49 25.02 11.79
C LEU A 95 -25.73 25.20 10.29
N PRO A 96 -24.77 24.83 9.45
CA PRO A 96 -24.91 24.98 7.99
C PRO A 96 -26.02 24.06 7.44
N ALA A 97 -26.67 24.49 6.35
CA ALA A 97 -27.70 23.71 5.65
C ALA A 97 -27.20 22.34 5.14
N ALA A 98 -25.91 22.18 4.91
CA ALA A 98 -25.30 20.91 4.56
C ALA A 98 -25.22 19.91 5.72
N GLY A 99 -25.59 20.35 6.95
CA GLY A 99 -25.41 19.58 8.17
C GLY A 99 -24.04 19.80 8.82
N ALA A 100 -23.82 19.13 9.94
CA ALA A 100 -22.59 19.28 10.72
C ALA A 100 -22.22 17.98 11.44
N VAL A 101 -20.93 17.84 11.77
CA VAL A 101 -20.44 16.81 12.67
C VAL A 101 -20.18 17.46 14.03
N LEU A 102 -20.87 16.94 15.05
CA LEU A 102 -20.80 17.37 16.43
C LEU A 102 -20.01 16.33 17.22
N LEU A 103 -19.09 16.76 18.08
CA LEU A 103 -18.45 15.89 19.05
C LEU A 103 -19.00 16.25 20.43
N ILE A 104 -19.70 15.32 21.06
CA ILE A 104 -20.37 15.46 22.37
C ILE A 104 -19.81 14.37 23.28
N GLY A 105 -19.02 14.75 24.29
CA GLY A 105 -18.26 13.79 25.07
C GLY A 105 -17.28 13.03 24.15
N GLY A 106 -17.26 11.70 24.25
CA GLY A 106 -16.48 10.84 23.36
C GLY A 106 -17.22 10.45 22.06
N GLN A 107 -18.43 10.96 21.83
CA GLN A 107 -19.32 10.51 20.76
C GLN A 107 -19.37 11.49 19.60
N ARG A 108 -19.27 10.97 18.37
CA ARG A 108 -19.35 11.74 17.12
C ARG A 108 -20.74 11.59 16.53
N LEU A 109 -21.45 12.70 16.42
CA LEU A 109 -22.80 12.78 15.85
C LEU A 109 -22.74 13.53 14.52
N ARG A 110 -23.37 13.01 13.49
CA ARG A 110 -23.55 13.70 12.20
C ARG A 110 -25.01 14.07 12.02
N LEU A 111 -25.28 15.36 11.94
CA LEU A 111 -26.58 15.90 11.57
C LEU A 111 -26.64 16.04 10.03
N ARG A 112 -27.69 15.49 9.44
CA ARG A 112 -28.01 15.64 8.01
C ARG A 112 -29.42 16.19 7.91
N LEU A 113 -29.60 17.23 7.12
CA LEU A 113 -30.91 17.87 6.91
C LEU A 113 -31.62 17.27 5.68
N ALA A 114 -32.94 17.24 5.72
CA ALA A 114 -33.71 16.94 4.52
C ALA A 114 -33.44 18.01 3.45
N GLY A 115 -33.23 17.57 2.21
CA GLY A 115 -32.88 18.49 1.11
C GLY A 115 -31.41 18.90 1.02
N ALA A 116 -30.57 18.52 2.01
CA ALA A 116 -29.11 18.74 1.86
C ALA A 116 -28.54 17.95 0.67
N PRO A 117 -27.62 18.55 -0.11
CA PRO A 117 -27.02 17.84 -1.25
C PRO A 117 -26.30 16.60 -0.77
N VAL A 118 -26.62 15.46 -1.37
CA VAL A 118 -25.97 14.19 -1.11
C VAL A 118 -24.69 14.13 -1.94
N ALA A 119 -23.57 13.74 -1.31
CA ALA A 119 -22.34 13.51 -2.06
C ALA A 119 -22.54 12.47 -3.16
N ALA A 120 -21.85 12.64 -4.28
CA ALA A 120 -21.87 11.65 -5.36
C ALA A 120 -21.46 10.27 -4.85
N GLU A 121 -22.08 9.23 -5.40
CA GLU A 121 -21.73 7.86 -5.06
C GLU A 121 -20.27 7.56 -5.43
N TYR A 122 -19.60 6.80 -4.59
CA TYR A 122 -18.30 6.26 -4.97
C TYR A 122 -18.51 5.03 -5.86
N PRO A 123 -17.80 4.94 -7.00
CA PRO A 123 -17.89 3.74 -7.81
C PRO A 123 -17.47 2.50 -7.01
N LEU A 124 -18.25 1.43 -7.14
CA LEU A 124 -17.93 0.17 -6.49
C LEU A 124 -16.56 -0.32 -6.98
N ALA A 125 -15.63 -0.59 -6.08
CA ALA A 125 -14.34 -1.14 -6.44
C ALA A 125 -14.56 -2.49 -7.14
N ARG A 126 -14.27 -2.53 -8.45
CA ARG A 126 -14.28 -3.78 -9.20
C ARG A 126 -12.92 -4.47 -9.01
N PRO A 127 -12.87 -5.81 -9.02
CA PRO A 127 -11.60 -6.51 -9.01
C PRO A 127 -10.79 -6.07 -10.21
N LEU A 128 -9.50 -5.81 -10.03
CA LEU A 128 -8.57 -5.34 -11.06
C LEU A 128 -8.53 -6.27 -12.29
N VAL A 129 -8.76 -7.56 -12.05
CA VAL A 129 -8.68 -8.61 -13.08
C VAL A 129 -9.82 -9.62 -12.84
N ALA A 130 -10.41 -10.11 -13.90
CA ALA A 130 -11.38 -11.20 -13.83
C ALA A 130 -10.73 -12.46 -13.23
N GLY A 131 -11.49 -13.28 -12.51
CA GLY A 131 -10.96 -14.48 -11.84
C GLY A 131 -10.25 -15.45 -12.79
N THR A 132 -10.75 -15.62 -14.01
CA THR A 132 -10.13 -16.45 -15.06
C THR A 132 -8.76 -15.91 -15.47
N ALA A 133 -8.61 -14.58 -15.62
CA ALA A 133 -7.34 -13.96 -15.96
C ALA A 133 -6.34 -14.08 -14.80
N LEU A 134 -6.78 -14.02 -13.56
CA LEU A 134 -5.90 -14.23 -12.39
C LEU A 134 -5.30 -15.65 -12.40
N TRP A 135 -6.12 -16.67 -12.69
CA TRP A 135 -5.64 -18.04 -12.84
C TRP A 135 -4.70 -18.22 -14.03
N ALA A 136 -4.97 -17.54 -15.15
CA ALA A 136 -4.07 -17.53 -16.30
C ALA A 136 -2.71 -16.89 -15.97
N MET A 137 -2.68 -15.77 -15.24
CA MET A 137 -1.44 -15.14 -14.78
C MET A 137 -0.67 -16.04 -13.82
N LEU A 138 -1.35 -16.71 -12.89
CA LEU A 138 -0.72 -17.67 -11.99
C LEU A 138 -0.12 -18.85 -12.76
N ALA A 139 -0.86 -19.42 -13.70
CA ALA A 139 -0.38 -20.51 -14.55
C ALA A 139 0.84 -20.08 -15.39
N ALA A 140 0.79 -18.89 -16.01
CA ALA A 140 1.90 -18.36 -16.78
C ALA A 140 3.15 -18.16 -15.91
N TRP A 141 2.98 -17.62 -14.70
CA TRP A 141 4.11 -17.44 -13.79
C TRP A 141 4.68 -18.78 -13.31
N VAL A 142 3.85 -19.75 -12.94
CA VAL A 142 4.30 -21.10 -12.55
C VAL A 142 5.06 -21.77 -13.69
N LEU A 143 4.56 -21.68 -14.93
CA LEU A 143 5.23 -22.22 -16.10
C LEU A 143 6.58 -21.55 -16.35
N ALA A 144 6.67 -20.23 -16.19
CA ALA A 144 7.94 -19.49 -16.29
C ALA A 144 8.95 -19.97 -15.24
N GLN A 145 8.49 -20.14 -13.98
CA GLN A 145 9.33 -20.65 -12.90
C GLN A 145 9.81 -22.08 -13.15
N VAL A 146 8.92 -22.95 -13.61
CA VAL A 146 9.29 -24.33 -13.94
C VAL A 146 10.31 -24.36 -15.08
N ALA A 147 10.10 -23.57 -16.14
CA ALA A 147 11.03 -23.47 -17.26
C ALA A 147 12.40 -22.94 -16.83
N HIS A 148 12.39 -21.86 -16.04
CA HIS A 148 13.61 -21.27 -15.50
C HIS A 148 14.39 -22.27 -14.63
N ARG A 149 13.72 -22.97 -13.74
CA ARG A 149 14.33 -23.98 -12.86
C ARG A 149 14.85 -25.17 -13.66
N TRP A 150 14.09 -25.62 -14.67
CA TRP A 150 14.50 -26.71 -15.54
C TRP A 150 15.87 -26.44 -16.21
N VAL A 151 16.09 -25.21 -16.66
CA VAL A 151 17.36 -24.79 -17.31
C VAL A 151 18.51 -24.72 -16.29
N GLN A 152 18.22 -24.47 -15.02
CA GLN A 152 19.24 -24.33 -13.98
C GLN A 152 19.61 -25.64 -13.27
N LEU A 153 18.76 -26.66 -13.35
CA LEU A 153 19.01 -27.94 -12.71
C LEU A 153 19.99 -28.79 -13.54
N ASP A 154 20.83 -29.51 -12.83
CA ASP A 154 21.73 -30.50 -13.45
C ASP A 154 20.90 -31.65 -14.04
N PRO A 155 21.38 -32.28 -15.17
CA PRO A 155 20.77 -33.47 -15.70
C PRO A 155 20.71 -34.58 -14.65
N GLY A 156 19.51 -35.10 -14.38
CA GLY A 156 19.31 -36.14 -13.39
C GLY A 156 18.96 -35.66 -11.98
N ALA A 157 18.68 -34.35 -11.81
CA ALA A 157 18.23 -33.81 -10.52
C ALA A 157 16.97 -34.50 -10.01
N ASP A 158 16.96 -34.85 -8.73
CA ASP A 158 15.85 -35.52 -8.07
C ASP A 158 14.64 -34.62 -7.84
N LEU A 159 13.44 -35.21 -7.78
CA LEU A 159 12.21 -34.47 -7.48
C LEU A 159 12.26 -33.68 -6.17
N VAL A 160 13.08 -34.13 -5.21
CA VAL A 160 13.28 -33.41 -3.93
C VAL A 160 13.84 -32.00 -4.14
N GLU A 161 14.64 -31.77 -5.18
CA GLU A 161 15.22 -30.46 -5.49
C GLU A 161 14.16 -29.46 -6.01
N TRP A 162 13.03 -29.96 -6.47
CA TRP A 162 11.90 -29.14 -6.91
C TRP A 162 10.98 -28.69 -5.76
N LEU A 163 10.94 -29.44 -4.66
CA LEU A 163 10.01 -29.19 -3.55
C LEU A 163 10.14 -27.80 -2.94
N PRO A 164 11.35 -27.28 -2.63
CA PRO A 164 11.49 -25.92 -2.08
C PRO A 164 10.90 -24.85 -2.99
N TRP A 165 11.02 -25.03 -4.32
CA TRP A 165 10.48 -24.13 -5.32
C TRP A 165 8.97 -24.26 -5.48
N LEU A 166 8.46 -25.47 -5.60
CA LEU A 166 7.03 -25.74 -5.77
C LEU A 166 6.19 -25.33 -4.57
N LEU A 167 6.74 -25.41 -3.37
CA LEU A 167 6.05 -25.04 -2.13
C LEU A 167 6.42 -23.63 -1.65
N GLY A 168 7.68 -23.25 -1.76
CA GLY A 168 8.19 -21.99 -1.22
C GLY A 168 7.67 -20.77 -1.97
N LEU A 169 7.72 -20.79 -3.30
CA LEU A 169 7.29 -19.63 -4.10
C LEU A 169 5.79 -19.33 -3.99
N PRO A 170 4.88 -20.29 -4.18
CA PRO A 170 3.44 -20.03 -4.00
C PRO A 170 3.09 -19.64 -2.56
N THR A 171 3.75 -20.26 -1.57
CA THR A 171 3.55 -19.91 -0.16
C THR A 171 4.01 -18.48 0.11
N GLY A 172 5.20 -18.10 -0.36
CA GLY A 172 5.72 -16.74 -0.24
C GLY A 172 4.78 -15.71 -0.89
N LEU A 173 4.28 -16.02 -2.09
CA LEU A 173 3.30 -15.18 -2.78
C LEU A 173 1.99 -15.05 -1.99
N ALA A 174 1.48 -16.16 -1.46
CA ALA A 174 0.25 -16.17 -0.67
C ALA A 174 0.40 -15.37 0.62
N VAL A 175 1.53 -15.51 1.32
CA VAL A 175 1.85 -14.72 2.54
C VAL A 175 1.97 -13.24 2.20
N TRP A 176 2.72 -12.88 1.15
CA TRP A 176 2.84 -11.50 0.69
C TRP A 176 1.49 -10.86 0.39
N CYS A 177 0.66 -11.51 -0.43
CA CYS A 177 -0.67 -11.03 -0.78
C CYS A 177 -1.59 -10.99 0.45
N GLY A 178 -1.48 -11.97 1.35
CA GLY A 178 -2.23 -12.03 2.60
C GLY A 178 -1.94 -10.85 3.53
N LEU A 179 -0.66 -10.47 3.69
CA LEU A 179 -0.27 -9.29 4.49
C LEU A 179 -0.86 -7.99 3.91
N TRP A 180 -0.82 -7.80 2.59
CA TRP A 180 -1.44 -6.64 1.95
C TRP A 180 -2.96 -6.66 2.04
N ALA A 181 -3.58 -7.83 1.89
CA ALA A 181 -5.04 -7.99 2.05
C ALA A 181 -5.49 -7.72 3.49
N LEU A 182 -4.67 -8.12 4.49
CA LEU A 182 -4.90 -7.78 5.88
C LEU A 182 -4.79 -6.25 6.11
N GLY A 183 -3.81 -5.61 5.49
CA GLY A 183 -3.71 -4.15 5.46
C GLY A 183 -4.97 -3.51 4.85
N SER A 184 -5.46 -4.03 3.74
CA SER A 184 -6.72 -3.55 3.12
C SER A 184 -7.90 -3.70 4.07
N LYS A 185 -8.01 -4.80 4.79
CA LYS A 185 -9.04 -5.01 5.81
C LYS A 185 -8.95 -3.99 6.95
N LEU A 186 -7.72 -3.66 7.37
CA LEU A 186 -7.49 -2.70 8.44
C LEU A 186 -7.82 -1.26 8.04
N PHE A 187 -7.43 -0.83 6.84
CA PHE A 187 -7.56 0.56 6.40
C PHE A 187 -8.80 0.83 5.54
N ARG A 188 -9.35 -0.18 4.85
CA ARG A 188 -10.48 -0.03 3.92
C ARG A 188 -11.68 -0.93 4.23
N HIS A 189 -11.61 -1.77 5.26
CA HIS A 189 -12.65 -2.71 5.71
C HIS A 189 -12.99 -3.83 4.68
N GLY A 190 -12.17 -4.01 3.64
CA GLY A 190 -12.31 -5.06 2.64
C GLY A 190 -11.07 -5.96 2.59
N PHE A 191 -11.24 -7.28 2.55
CA PHE A 191 -10.14 -8.23 2.36
C PHE A 191 -9.94 -8.46 0.86
N GLU A 192 -9.08 -7.65 0.22
CA GLU A 192 -8.91 -7.59 -1.22
C GLU A 192 -7.75 -8.50 -1.71
N PHE A 193 -7.73 -9.77 -1.31
CA PHE A 193 -6.65 -10.70 -1.65
C PHE A 193 -6.43 -10.85 -3.15
N SER A 194 -7.50 -11.02 -3.94
CA SER A 194 -7.43 -11.19 -5.40
C SER A 194 -6.82 -9.98 -6.11
N SER A 195 -7.10 -8.78 -5.65
CA SER A 195 -6.52 -7.55 -6.20
C SER A 195 -5.02 -7.48 -5.95
N HIS A 196 -4.59 -7.83 -4.73
CA HIS A 196 -3.16 -7.87 -4.39
C HIS A 196 -2.44 -9.02 -5.10
N ALA A 197 -3.09 -10.18 -5.28
CA ALA A 197 -2.55 -11.29 -6.06
C ALA A 197 -2.37 -10.90 -7.53
N ALA A 198 -3.34 -10.21 -8.13
CA ALA A 198 -3.22 -9.72 -9.51
C ALA A 198 -2.06 -8.72 -9.67
N ILE A 199 -1.89 -7.78 -8.73
CA ILE A 199 -0.75 -6.86 -8.73
C ILE A 199 0.57 -7.62 -8.63
N ALA A 200 0.69 -8.53 -7.67
CA ALA A 200 1.91 -9.29 -7.45
C ALA A 200 2.28 -10.14 -8.68
N LEU A 201 1.32 -10.90 -9.22
CA LEU A 201 1.54 -11.74 -10.40
C LEU A 201 1.90 -10.92 -11.65
N ALA A 202 1.25 -9.76 -11.87
CA ALA A 202 1.60 -8.89 -12.98
C ALA A 202 3.08 -8.44 -12.90
N TRP A 203 3.51 -7.98 -11.72
CA TRP A 203 4.89 -7.55 -11.52
C TRP A 203 5.89 -8.70 -11.52
N LEU A 204 5.52 -9.89 -11.04
CA LEU A 204 6.36 -11.09 -11.13
C LEU A 204 6.57 -11.50 -12.60
N LEU A 205 5.53 -11.46 -13.43
CA LEU A 205 5.67 -11.72 -14.86
C LEU A 205 6.54 -10.67 -15.56
N VAL A 206 6.42 -9.41 -15.18
CA VAL A 206 7.33 -8.34 -15.68
C VAL A 206 8.77 -8.59 -15.24
N TYR A 207 8.96 -8.99 -13.98
CA TYR A 207 10.28 -9.34 -13.45
C TYR A 207 10.90 -10.51 -14.24
N GLU A 208 10.17 -11.61 -14.43
CA GLU A 208 10.64 -12.76 -15.21
C GLU A 208 11.06 -12.38 -16.62
N LEU A 209 10.23 -11.56 -17.29
CA LEU A 209 10.52 -11.09 -18.62
C LEU A 209 11.80 -10.24 -18.66
N LEU A 210 11.94 -9.30 -17.74
CA LEU A 210 13.11 -8.42 -17.70
C LEU A 210 14.38 -9.17 -17.29
N ASP A 211 14.25 -10.11 -16.33
CA ASP A 211 15.38 -10.93 -15.87
C ASP A 211 15.96 -11.83 -16.97
N GLN A 212 15.14 -12.24 -17.93
CA GLN A 212 15.60 -12.95 -19.12
C GLN A 212 16.09 -12.00 -20.23
N LEU A 213 15.38 -10.90 -20.47
CA LEU A 213 15.70 -9.99 -21.57
C LEU A 213 16.98 -9.17 -21.33
N MET A 214 17.22 -8.74 -20.10
CA MET A 214 18.36 -7.84 -19.83
C MET A 214 19.72 -8.51 -20.04
N PRO A 215 20.03 -9.71 -19.46
CA PRO A 215 21.29 -10.37 -19.74
C PRO A 215 21.41 -10.79 -21.20
N PHE A 216 20.30 -11.26 -21.79
CA PHE A 216 20.27 -11.62 -23.21
C PHE A 216 20.63 -10.42 -24.10
N SER A 217 19.99 -9.27 -23.87
CA SER A 217 20.24 -8.04 -24.63
C SER A 217 21.66 -7.53 -24.40
N ALA A 218 22.16 -7.57 -23.16
CA ALA A 218 23.52 -7.18 -22.83
C ALA A 218 24.56 -7.98 -23.59
N ALA A 219 24.35 -9.29 -23.67
CA ALA A 219 25.26 -10.18 -24.40
C ALA A 219 25.09 -10.09 -25.93
N ALA A 220 23.86 -9.97 -26.45
CA ALA A 220 23.57 -9.88 -27.87
C ALA A 220 24.16 -8.61 -28.49
N PHE A 221 24.09 -7.49 -27.82
CA PHE A 221 24.55 -6.18 -28.32
C PHE A 221 25.95 -5.78 -27.83
N ASP A 222 26.63 -6.64 -27.06
CA ASP A 222 27.91 -6.33 -26.41
C ASP A 222 27.83 -5.07 -25.53
N ALA A 223 26.73 -4.98 -24.74
CA ALA A 223 26.41 -3.85 -23.91
C ALA A 223 26.27 -4.25 -22.43
N PRO A 224 27.36 -4.62 -21.74
CA PRO A 224 27.31 -5.14 -20.36
C PRO A 224 26.72 -4.16 -19.37
N TRP A 225 26.75 -2.85 -19.69
CA TRP A 225 26.15 -1.81 -18.86
C TRP A 225 24.63 -1.97 -18.70
N LEU A 226 23.94 -2.58 -19.67
CA LEU A 226 22.48 -2.86 -19.56
C LEU A 226 22.20 -3.80 -18.39
N TRP A 227 22.97 -4.88 -18.28
CA TRP A 227 22.85 -5.85 -17.19
C TRP A 227 23.23 -5.23 -15.84
N GLN A 228 24.32 -4.47 -15.81
CA GLN A 228 24.78 -3.76 -14.61
C GLN A 228 23.75 -2.77 -14.12
N ALA A 229 23.20 -1.93 -15.01
CA ALA A 229 22.19 -0.95 -14.69
C ALA A 229 20.87 -1.60 -14.21
N TYR A 230 20.46 -2.69 -14.87
CA TYR A 230 19.28 -3.44 -14.47
C TYR A 230 19.43 -4.02 -13.05
N HIS A 231 20.55 -4.68 -12.80
CA HIS A 231 20.80 -5.31 -11.50
C HIS A 231 20.91 -4.29 -10.37
N GLN A 232 21.60 -3.20 -10.61
CA GLN A 232 21.87 -2.20 -9.58
C GLN A 232 20.71 -1.24 -9.35
N TRP A 233 19.99 -0.84 -10.42
CA TRP A 233 18.96 0.17 -10.35
C TRP A 233 17.58 -0.33 -10.78
N GLY A 234 17.52 -1.19 -11.78
CA GLY A 234 16.28 -1.71 -12.33
C GLY A 234 15.53 -2.58 -11.33
N LEU A 235 16.20 -3.48 -10.62
CA LEU A 235 15.57 -4.34 -9.62
C LEU A 235 15.02 -3.55 -8.41
N PRO A 236 15.78 -2.63 -7.77
CA PRO A 236 15.22 -1.75 -6.74
C PRO A 236 14.06 -0.90 -7.23
N LEU A 237 14.13 -0.37 -8.46
CA LEU A 237 13.03 0.37 -9.06
C LEU A 237 11.78 -0.52 -9.24
N LEU A 238 11.96 -1.74 -9.73
CA LEU A 238 10.87 -2.70 -9.90
C LEU A 238 10.22 -3.03 -8.56
N ALA A 239 11.03 -3.35 -7.53
CA ALA A 239 10.55 -3.60 -6.18
C ALA A 239 9.75 -2.40 -5.62
N MET A 240 10.24 -1.18 -5.85
CA MET A 240 9.51 0.03 -5.47
C MET A 240 8.17 0.15 -6.20
N LEU A 241 8.11 -0.16 -7.50
CA LEU A 241 6.88 -0.11 -8.28
C LEU A 241 5.85 -1.15 -7.81
N VAL A 242 6.31 -2.34 -7.40
CA VAL A 242 5.46 -3.36 -6.74
C VAL A 242 4.84 -2.79 -5.47
N VAL A 243 5.68 -2.31 -4.54
CA VAL A 243 5.21 -1.73 -3.26
C VAL A 243 4.29 -0.55 -3.50
N ARG A 244 4.62 0.33 -4.45
CA ARG A 244 3.77 1.46 -4.85
C ARG A 244 2.39 1.01 -5.30
N SER A 245 2.32 -0.05 -6.11
CA SER A 245 1.06 -0.57 -6.63
C SER A 245 0.16 -1.09 -5.51
N HIS A 246 0.73 -1.82 -4.55
CA HIS A 246 0.01 -2.26 -3.36
C HIS A 246 -0.43 -1.09 -2.45
N LEU A 247 0.47 -0.11 -2.21
CA LEU A 247 0.13 1.07 -1.41
C LEU A 247 -0.95 1.94 -2.05
N ARG A 248 -0.96 2.08 -3.37
CA ARG A 248 -2.02 2.82 -4.07
C ARG A 248 -3.37 2.11 -3.99
N GLN A 249 -3.39 0.78 -3.99
CA GLN A 249 -4.59 0.01 -3.72
C GLN A 249 -5.10 0.23 -2.30
N LEU A 250 -4.19 0.33 -1.33
CA LEU A 250 -4.50 0.53 0.08
C LEU A 250 -4.93 1.97 0.41
N LEU A 251 -4.21 2.97 -0.14
CA LEU A 251 -4.35 4.39 0.15
C LEU A 251 -4.51 5.23 -1.14
N PRO A 252 -5.61 5.08 -1.89
CA PRO A 252 -5.75 5.68 -3.22
C PRO A 252 -5.68 7.21 -3.21
N GLN A 253 -6.10 7.84 -2.11
CA GLN A 253 -6.13 9.30 -1.97
C GLN A 253 -4.76 9.92 -1.65
N ARG A 254 -3.75 9.10 -1.29
CA ARG A 254 -2.40 9.56 -0.90
C ARG A 254 -1.33 9.35 -1.97
N GLY A 255 -1.72 9.25 -3.23
CA GLY A 255 -0.83 8.89 -4.33
C GLY A 255 0.43 9.76 -4.47
N VAL A 256 0.32 11.08 -4.28
CA VAL A 256 1.47 12.01 -4.34
C VAL A 256 2.44 11.76 -3.18
N ALA A 257 1.93 11.63 -1.96
CA ALA A 257 2.76 11.36 -0.79
C ALA A 257 3.49 10.00 -0.88
N ILE A 258 2.79 8.97 -1.37
CA ILE A 258 3.38 7.64 -1.61
C ILE A 258 4.51 7.75 -2.64
N ASN A 259 4.27 8.41 -3.77
CA ASN A 259 5.30 8.57 -4.80
C ASN A 259 6.52 9.33 -4.26
N ALA A 260 6.32 10.43 -3.53
CA ALA A 260 7.41 11.21 -2.95
C ALA A 260 8.22 10.39 -1.94
N ALA A 261 7.56 9.69 -1.02
CA ALA A 261 8.23 8.86 -0.02
C ALA A 261 9.05 7.73 -0.67
N LEU A 262 8.46 7.00 -1.62
CA LEU A 262 9.14 5.91 -2.32
C LEU A 262 10.30 6.41 -3.18
N ALA A 263 10.14 7.54 -3.88
CA ALA A 263 11.22 8.16 -4.65
C ALA A 263 12.39 8.56 -3.74
N THR A 264 12.10 9.15 -2.57
CA THR A 264 13.14 9.49 -1.59
C THR A 264 13.91 8.26 -1.12
N VAL A 265 13.20 7.17 -0.77
CA VAL A 265 13.82 5.91 -0.35
C VAL A 265 14.68 5.32 -1.47
N LEU A 266 14.17 5.31 -2.71
CA LEU A 266 14.92 4.81 -3.87
C LEU A 266 16.20 5.62 -4.10
N LEU A 267 16.10 6.96 -4.16
CA LEU A 267 17.23 7.84 -4.39
C LEU A 267 18.28 7.71 -3.27
N ALA A 268 17.84 7.64 -2.02
CA ALA A 268 18.74 7.41 -0.90
C ALA A 268 19.45 6.05 -1.00
N GLY A 269 18.71 4.99 -1.32
CA GLY A 269 19.28 3.65 -1.55
C GLY A 269 20.27 3.63 -2.70
N MET A 270 19.96 4.28 -3.83
CA MET A 270 20.84 4.43 -4.97
C MET A 270 22.14 5.15 -4.60
N LEU A 271 22.03 6.25 -3.85
CA LEU A 271 23.18 7.01 -3.40
C LEU A 271 24.08 6.17 -2.48
N VAL A 272 23.50 5.53 -1.47
CA VAL A 272 24.24 4.68 -0.53
C VAL A 272 24.95 3.54 -1.25
N THR A 273 24.25 2.82 -2.14
CA THR A 273 24.84 1.72 -2.92
C THR A 273 25.97 2.23 -3.83
N GLY A 274 25.77 3.37 -4.49
CA GLY A 274 26.81 3.97 -5.33
C GLY A 274 28.06 4.35 -4.53
N VAL A 275 27.90 4.94 -3.34
CA VAL A 275 29.02 5.29 -2.45
C VAL A 275 29.76 4.03 -1.96
N ILE A 276 29.02 2.99 -1.55
CA ILE A 276 29.60 1.72 -1.10
C ILE A 276 30.42 1.08 -2.25
N ASN A 277 29.82 0.96 -3.44
CA ASN A 277 30.49 0.40 -4.59
C ASN A 277 31.75 1.19 -4.98
N GLN A 278 31.66 2.53 -4.95
CA GLN A 278 32.80 3.40 -5.23
C GLN A 278 33.95 3.17 -4.22
N ARG A 279 33.63 2.98 -2.95
CA ARG A 279 34.65 2.73 -1.91
C ARG A 279 35.26 1.33 -2.00
N GLN A 280 34.42 0.31 -2.26
CA GLN A 280 34.85 -1.10 -2.26
C GLN A 280 35.45 -1.55 -3.58
N LEU A 281 34.92 -1.07 -4.69
CA LEU A 281 35.22 -1.57 -6.04
C LEU A 281 35.93 -0.52 -6.92
N GLY A 282 36.08 0.72 -6.44
CA GLY A 282 36.62 1.82 -7.25
C GLY A 282 35.71 2.24 -8.41
N ARG A 283 34.43 1.81 -8.42
CA ARG A 283 33.47 2.09 -9.49
C ARG A 283 32.05 2.19 -8.92
N VAL A 284 31.20 2.95 -9.58
CA VAL A 284 29.79 3.14 -9.14
C VAL A 284 28.93 1.89 -9.40
N PHE A 285 29.18 1.18 -10.49
CA PHE A 285 28.41 0.00 -10.89
C PHE A 285 29.09 -1.30 -10.42
N SER A 286 28.29 -2.19 -9.83
CA SER A 286 28.69 -3.59 -9.60
C SER A 286 28.82 -4.33 -10.93
N GLN A 287 29.58 -5.42 -10.95
CA GLN A 287 29.63 -6.34 -12.10
C GLN A 287 28.94 -7.64 -11.70
N PRO A 288 27.63 -7.76 -11.93
CA PRO A 288 26.93 -8.99 -11.64
C PRO A 288 27.38 -10.08 -12.61
N TYR A 289 27.49 -11.30 -12.09
CA TYR A 289 27.85 -12.47 -12.90
C TYR A 289 26.70 -12.84 -13.84
N MET A 290 27.02 -13.17 -15.08
CA MET A 290 26.10 -13.72 -16.07
C MET A 290 26.34 -15.23 -16.18
N SER A 291 25.38 -16.03 -15.68
CA SER A 291 25.50 -17.51 -15.70
C SER A 291 25.16 -18.12 -17.05
N THR A 292 24.42 -17.43 -17.90
CA THR A 292 23.95 -17.91 -19.19
C THR A 292 24.27 -16.89 -20.28
N LEU A 293 24.80 -17.37 -21.39
CA LEU A 293 25.06 -16.55 -22.59
C LEU A 293 24.12 -16.99 -23.72
N PRO A 294 23.61 -16.03 -24.53
CA PRO A 294 22.81 -16.38 -25.69
C PRO A 294 23.64 -17.18 -26.70
N PRO A 295 22.98 -18.03 -27.53
CA PRO A 295 23.64 -18.73 -28.62
C PRO A 295 24.41 -17.76 -29.53
N PRO A 296 25.58 -18.17 -30.07
CA PRO A 296 26.40 -17.32 -30.96
C PRO A 296 25.62 -16.73 -32.14
N ALA A 297 24.65 -17.46 -32.67
CA ALA A 297 23.82 -17.02 -33.80
C ALA A 297 22.91 -15.77 -33.46
N LEU A 298 22.67 -15.50 -32.18
CA LEU A 298 21.89 -14.35 -31.72
C LEU A 298 22.77 -13.19 -31.24
N ARG A 299 24.07 -13.31 -31.39
CA ARG A 299 25.01 -12.25 -31.05
C ARG A 299 25.15 -11.26 -32.21
N TRP A 300 24.80 -10.02 -31.98
CA TRP A 300 24.85 -8.93 -32.98
C TRP A 300 26.04 -7.99 -32.72
N GLY A 301 26.70 -8.11 -31.58
CA GLY A 301 27.93 -7.39 -31.26
C GLY A 301 29.13 -7.93 -32.05
N GLY A 302 30.18 -7.13 -32.10
CA GLY A 302 31.44 -7.50 -32.79
C GLY A 302 32.09 -8.74 -32.18
N THR A 303 32.93 -9.39 -32.97
CA THR A 303 33.82 -10.49 -32.52
C THR A 303 35.16 -9.93 -32.09
N THR A 304 35.72 -10.47 -30.99
CA THR A 304 37.03 -10.11 -30.49
C THR A 304 38.01 -11.24 -30.85
N THR A 305 39.20 -10.90 -31.26
CA THR A 305 40.22 -11.90 -31.58
C THR A 305 40.81 -12.51 -30.30
N ILE A 306 41.25 -13.77 -30.37
CA ILE A 306 41.84 -14.46 -29.21
C ILE A 306 43.02 -13.67 -28.60
N PRO A 307 43.96 -13.08 -29.38
CA PRO A 307 45.05 -12.27 -28.84
C PRO A 307 44.54 -11.02 -28.07
N ALA A 308 43.43 -10.40 -28.52
CA ALA A 308 42.87 -9.25 -27.83
C ALA A 308 42.21 -9.66 -26.50
N VAL A 309 41.61 -10.83 -26.42
CA VAL A 309 41.10 -11.40 -25.17
C VAL A 309 42.25 -11.67 -24.20
N ASP A 310 43.34 -12.26 -24.70
CA ASP A 310 44.53 -12.58 -23.89
C ASP A 310 45.16 -11.32 -23.30
N GLN A 311 45.26 -10.25 -24.10
CA GLN A 311 45.71 -8.94 -23.61
C GLN A 311 44.79 -8.32 -22.56
N ALA A 312 43.50 -8.47 -22.73
CA ALA A 312 42.49 -7.95 -21.76
C ALA A 312 42.51 -8.71 -20.42
N LEU A 313 43.03 -9.93 -20.39
CA LEU A 313 43.18 -10.76 -19.18
C LEU A 313 44.45 -10.44 -18.37
N VAL A 314 45.46 -9.77 -18.98
CA VAL A 314 46.71 -9.42 -18.28
C VAL A 314 46.48 -8.64 -16.98
N PRO A 315 45.67 -7.57 -16.95
CA PRO A 315 45.42 -6.83 -15.69
C PRO A 315 44.74 -7.68 -14.61
N LEU A 316 43.91 -8.63 -15.02
CA LEU A 316 43.26 -9.57 -14.09
C LEU A 316 44.25 -10.55 -13.48
N ARG A 317 45.17 -11.04 -14.29
CA ARG A 317 46.28 -11.91 -13.83
C ARG A 317 47.12 -11.18 -12.77
N ASP A 318 47.50 -9.94 -13.05
CA ASP A 318 48.32 -9.14 -12.13
C ASP A 318 47.59 -8.88 -10.82
N LEU A 319 46.27 -8.54 -10.88
CA LEU A 319 45.41 -8.36 -9.71
C LEU A 319 45.28 -9.63 -8.85
N LEU A 320 45.12 -10.78 -9.52
CA LEU A 320 44.99 -12.07 -8.81
C LEU A 320 46.33 -12.45 -8.16
N GLN A 321 47.47 -12.22 -8.83
CA GLN A 321 48.78 -12.44 -8.23
C GLN A 321 49.05 -11.54 -7.03
N GLN A 322 48.63 -10.26 -7.11
CA GLN A 322 48.73 -9.33 -5.98
C GLN A 322 47.91 -9.80 -4.80
N ARG A 323 46.65 -10.17 -5.02
CA ARG A 323 45.77 -10.68 -3.95
C ARG A 323 46.24 -11.99 -3.35
N ALA A 324 46.82 -12.89 -4.17
CA ALA A 324 47.41 -14.12 -3.66
C ALA A 324 48.63 -13.86 -2.77
N ARG A 325 49.43 -12.82 -3.07
CA ARG A 325 50.56 -12.42 -2.22
C ARG A 325 50.09 -11.77 -0.92
N GLU A 326 49.04 -10.92 -0.99
CA GLU A 326 48.44 -10.28 0.18
C GLU A 326 47.86 -11.34 1.13
N ALA A 327 47.10 -12.34 0.61
CA ALA A 327 46.56 -13.43 1.40
C ALA A 327 47.65 -14.30 2.04
N ALA A 328 48.75 -14.61 1.30
CA ALA A 328 49.86 -15.35 1.84
C ALA A 328 50.67 -14.59 2.90
N ALA A 329 50.63 -13.25 2.86
CA ALA A 329 51.26 -12.42 3.89
C ALA A 329 50.42 -12.40 5.18
N ASP A 330 49.10 -12.29 5.08
CA ASP A 330 48.17 -12.35 6.22
C ASP A 330 48.20 -13.71 6.95
N ASP A 331 48.22 -14.81 6.19
CA ASP A 331 48.37 -16.16 6.76
C ASP A 331 49.74 -16.38 7.43
N GLY A 332 50.75 -15.60 7.07
CA GLY A 332 52.07 -15.64 7.69
C GLY A 332 52.21 -14.86 9.00
N GLU A 333 51.41 -13.84 9.22
CA GLU A 333 51.42 -13.05 10.46
C GLU A 333 50.63 -13.72 11.63
N ASP A 334 49.59 -14.50 11.33
CA ASP A 334 48.82 -15.24 12.34
C ASP A 334 49.52 -16.55 12.82
N GLY A 335 50.65 -16.92 12.25
CA GLY A 335 51.38 -18.16 12.50
C GLY A 335 52.57 -18.05 13.48
N THR A 336 52.78 -16.95 14.22
CA THR A 336 53.82 -16.89 15.25
C THR A 336 53.24 -17.13 16.62
N PRO A 337 53.73 -18.16 17.39
CA PRO A 337 53.23 -18.57 18.68
C PRO A 337 53.48 -17.57 19.81
#